data_abed92487af503122b06757bef9b02b6
#
_entry.id   abed92487af503122b06757bef9b02b6
#
_cell.length_a   1.000
_cell.length_b   1.000
_cell.length_c   1.000
_cell.angle_alpha   90.00
_cell.angle_beta   90.00
_cell.angle_gamma   90.00
#
_symmetry.space_group_name_H-M   'P 1'
#
loop_
_entity.id
_entity.type
_entity.pdbx_description
1 polymer ?
#
loop_
_entity_poly.entity_id
_entity_poly.type
_entity_poly.pdbx_seq_one_letter_code
_entity_poly.pdbx_strand_id
1 'polypeptide(L)'
;PVEIILLKEWYVRQTHIQDRMRELIEEIEFHPVRNRQFLLDWMDNISIDWPISRRRWYHTEIPIWYSENEEYVIVPPAGTYVQPWRENPPAGSRVLRRDSREDVGSFEAMTETLGNITGEQKVFDTWMDSSNSNLFVSGYLNQPEIFDKAFPTALRPQGKEIVRTWLYYTLLKSALLLDKPGFQHVWIDGLGMDPWGRKMSKSLGNGIDADSVLECGAGGRTGSWKVKGPEKTVNLKANKIGSECFRLWKACEAQVGDDFHINPEEIEQKYFGVLTKLFNVARFASQFDVPNDLDSIPDDLNIEDEWILYEFNAVMSEVKSAWTNLDIYTATQTLKTFGTGILPSH
;
A
#
# COMPACT_ATOMS: atom_id res chain seq x y z
N PRO A 1 -33.63 -10.16 21.69
CA PRO A 1 -32.52 -10.71 22.46
C PRO A 1 -31.36 -10.98 21.54
N VAL A 2 -30.14 -10.79 22.05
CA VAL A 2 -28.91 -11.17 21.34
C VAL A 2 -28.45 -12.48 21.95
N GLU A 3 -28.24 -13.50 21.12
CA GLU A 3 -27.78 -14.81 21.55
C GLU A 3 -26.37 -15.06 21.03
N ILE A 4 -25.54 -15.69 21.85
CA ILE A 4 -24.20 -16.15 21.47
C ILE A 4 -24.35 -17.60 21.01
N ILE A 5 -23.98 -17.86 19.75
CA ILE A 5 -23.98 -19.20 19.17
C ILE A 5 -22.58 -19.63 18.79
N LEU A 6 -22.29 -20.92 18.97
CA LEU A 6 -21.04 -21.52 18.49
C LEU A 6 -21.15 -21.80 16.99
N LEU A 7 -20.15 -21.38 16.24
CA LEU A 7 -20.10 -21.59 14.81
C LEU A 7 -18.77 -22.24 14.43
N LYS A 8 -18.82 -23.21 13.49
CA LYS A 8 -17.63 -23.77 12.89
C LYS A 8 -17.10 -22.79 11.84
N GLU A 9 -15.87 -22.30 12.02
CA GLU A 9 -15.19 -21.38 11.10
C GLU A 9 -13.79 -21.89 10.76
N TRP A 10 -13.25 -21.44 9.64
CA TRP A 10 -11.87 -21.68 9.27
C TRP A 10 -10.96 -20.65 9.90
N TYR A 11 -9.80 -21.10 10.39
CA TYR A 11 -8.78 -20.27 11.03
C TYR A 11 -7.41 -20.53 10.43
N VAL A 12 -6.62 -19.49 10.27
CA VAL A 12 -5.17 -19.61 10.10
C VAL A 12 -4.53 -19.57 11.47
N ARG A 13 -3.74 -20.59 11.79
CA ARG A 13 -2.94 -20.62 13.03
C ARG A 13 -1.89 -19.54 12.94
N GLN A 14 -1.89 -18.61 13.89
CA GLN A 14 -0.94 -17.50 13.91
C GLN A 14 -0.22 -17.32 15.25
N THR A 15 -0.75 -17.87 16.33
CA THR A 15 -0.18 -17.69 17.67
C THR A 15 1.16 -18.38 17.83
N HIS A 16 1.38 -19.50 17.16
CA HIS A 16 2.60 -20.31 17.26
C HIS A 16 3.80 -19.76 16.48
N ILE A 17 3.59 -18.83 15.54
CA ILE A 17 4.64 -18.32 14.64
C ILE A 17 5.09 -16.88 15.02
N GLN A 18 4.55 -16.31 16.09
CA GLN A 18 4.79 -14.91 16.45
C GLN A 18 6.29 -14.61 16.67
N ASP A 19 7.03 -15.49 17.33
CA ASP A 19 8.46 -15.29 17.58
C ASP A 19 9.24 -15.29 16.25
N ARG A 20 8.94 -16.26 15.36
CA ARG A 20 9.57 -16.30 14.04
C ARG A 20 9.23 -15.06 13.19
N MET A 21 8.01 -14.59 13.25
CA MET A 21 7.62 -13.35 12.56
C MET A 21 8.40 -12.13 13.08
N ARG A 22 8.65 -12.05 14.40
CA ARG A 22 9.47 -10.96 14.97
C ARG A 22 10.90 -10.97 14.40
N GLU A 23 11.51 -12.16 14.33
CA GLU A 23 12.83 -12.30 13.71
C GLU A 23 12.85 -11.81 12.26
N LEU A 24 11.85 -12.22 11.45
CA LEU A 24 11.74 -11.78 10.06
C LEU A 24 11.47 -10.28 9.92
N ILE A 25 10.76 -9.67 10.87
CA ILE A 25 10.47 -8.21 10.89
C ILE A 25 11.75 -7.42 11.20
N GLU A 26 12.73 -7.97 11.93
CA GLU A 26 14.04 -7.33 12.14
C GLU A 26 14.82 -7.12 10.84
N GLU A 27 14.57 -7.94 9.80
CA GLU A 27 15.19 -7.81 8.49
C GLU A 27 14.57 -6.70 7.63
N ILE A 28 13.47 -6.06 8.09
CA ILE A 28 12.70 -5.06 7.33
C ILE A 28 13.02 -3.65 7.83
N GLU A 29 13.33 -2.75 6.90
CA GLU A 29 13.47 -1.33 7.21
C GLU A 29 12.11 -0.62 7.18
N PHE A 30 11.77 0.09 8.27
CA PHE A 30 10.52 0.82 8.40
C PHE A 30 10.72 2.34 8.23
N HIS A 31 9.85 2.96 7.45
CA HIS A 31 9.83 4.40 7.18
C HIS A 31 8.48 5.01 7.62
N PRO A 32 8.48 5.87 8.65
CA PRO A 32 9.59 6.14 9.57
C PRO A 32 9.79 4.95 10.54
N VAL A 33 10.98 4.80 11.08
CA VAL A 33 11.37 3.71 11.99
C VAL A 33 10.38 3.58 13.17
N ARG A 34 9.90 4.70 13.72
CA ARG A 34 8.94 4.72 14.84
C ARG A 34 7.64 3.98 14.56
N ASN A 35 7.21 3.92 13.30
CA ASN A 35 5.93 3.31 12.93
C ASN A 35 5.97 1.77 12.92
N ARG A 36 7.17 1.17 12.99
CA ARG A 36 7.32 -0.27 13.28
C ARG A 36 6.60 -0.67 14.55
N GLN A 37 6.55 0.22 15.56
CA GLN A 37 5.91 -0.05 16.83
C GLN A 37 4.41 -0.38 16.68
N PHE A 38 3.70 0.21 15.71
CA PHE A 38 2.30 -0.15 15.45
C PHE A 38 2.09 -1.63 15.11
N LEU A 39 3.04 -2.23 14.40
CA LEU A 39 2.99 -3.65 14.07
C LEU A 39 3.33 -4.51 15.29
N LEU A 40 4.36 -4.16 16.05
CA LEU A 40 4.78 -4.88 17.24
C LEU A 40 3.69 -4.84 18.33
N ASP A 41 3.09 -3.68 18.59
CA ASP A 41 1.96 -3.53 19.53
C ASP A 41 0.76 -4.39 19.12
N TRP A 42 0.50 -4.50 17.82
CA TRP A 42 -0.54 -5.39 17.33
C TRP A 42 -0.22 -6.86 17.59
N MET A 43 1.01 -7.27 17.32
CA MET A 43 1.46 -8.64 17.55
C MET A 43 1.40 -9.03 19.02
N ASP A 44 1.72 -8.13 19.94
CA ASP A 44 1.64 -8.35 21.40
C ASP A 44 0.20 -8.60 21.88
N ASN A 45 -0.79 -8.10 21.14
CA ASN A 45 -2.20 -8.27 21.48
C ASN A 45 -2.87 -9.50 20.82
N ILE A 46 -2.15 -10.26 19.99
CA ILE A 46 -2.70 -11.44 19.32
C ILE A 46 -2.72 -12.61 20.31
N SER A 47 -3.92 -13.02 20.68
CA SER A 47 -4.16 -14.16 21.59
C SER A 47 -4.95 -15.30 20.97
N ILE A 48 -5.50 -15.11 19.75
CA ILE A 48 -6.32 -16.08 19.04
C ILE A 48 -5.85 -16.25 17.60
N ASP A 49 -6.18 -17.39 17.01
CA ASP A 49 -5.96 -17.64 15.59
C ASP A 49 -6.87 -16.76 14.71
N TRP A 50 -6.44 -16.50 13.48
CA TRP A 50 -7.14 -15.60 12.56
C TRP A 50 -8.34 -16.30 11.91
N PRO A 51 -9.60 -15.85 12.16
CA PRO A 51 -10.79 -16.38 11.51
C PRO A 51 -10.89 -15.87 10.06
N ILE A 52 -10.77 -16.78 9.10
CA ILE A 52 -10.68 -16.45 7.66
C ILE A 52 -11.96 -16.73 6.87
N SER A 53 -12.97 -17.40 7.43
CA SER A 53 -14.23 -17.67 6.73
C SER A 53 -15.29 -16.63 7.01
N ARG A 54 -16.10 -16.33 5.98
CA ARG A 54 -17.22 -15.38 6.04
C ARG A 54 -18.47 -15.97 5.39
N ARG A 55 -19.63 -15.63 5.93
CA ARG A 55 -20.94 -16.01 5.41
C ARG A 55 -21.49 -14.91 4.50
N ARG A 56 -20.95 -14.84 3.30
CA ARG A 56 -21.34 -13.87 2.27
C ARG A 56 -21.60 -14.60 0.97
N TRP A 57 -22.42 -14.01 0.11
CA TRP A 57 -22.72 -14.56 -1.22
C TRP A 57 -21.63 -14.28 -2.25
N TYR A 58 -20.79 -13.29 -1.98
CA TYR A 58 -19.75 -12.82 -2.91
C TYR A 58 -18.42 -12.75 -2.19
N HIS A 59 -17.48 -13.37 -2.70
CA HIS A 59 -16.03 -13.29 -2.47
C HIS A 59 -15.35 -14.56 -3.01
N THR A 60 -14.04 -14.68 -2.81
CA THR A 60 -13.28 -15.88 -3.18
C THR A 60 -13.70 -17.05 -2.32
N GLU A 61 -14.06 -18.14 -2.94
CA GLU A 61 -14.52 -19.37 -2.29
C GLU A 61 -13.39 -20.06 -1.53
N ILE A 62 -13.75 -20.72 -0.43
CA ILE A 62 -12.81 -21.58 0.29
C ILE A 62 -12.78 -22.92 -0.45
N PRO A 63 -11.65 -23.31 -1.07
CA PRO A 63 -11.58 -24.43 -2.01
C PRO A 63 -11.52 -25.80 -1.29
N ILE A 64 -12.59 -26.18 -0.57
CA ILE A 64 -12.59 -27.37 0.29
C ILE A 64 -13.92 -28.09 0.16
N TRP A 65 -13.85 -29.43 0.15
CA TRP A 65 -14.98 -30.31 0.34
C TRP A 65 -14.77 -31.15 1.60
N TYR A 66 -15.86 -31.69 2.14
CA TYR A 66 -15.90 -32.53 3.32
C TYR A 66 -16.41 -33.91 2.97
N SER A 67 -15.85 -34.96 3.61
CA SER A 67 -16.44 -36.28 3.62
C SER A 67 -17.78 -36.29 4.39
N GLU A 68 -18.60 -37.30 4.17
CA GLU A 68 -19.92 -37.46 4.81
C GLU A 68 -19.87 -37.36 6.34
N ASN A 69 -18.84 -37.94 6.95
CA ASN A 69 -18.61 -37.90 8.41
C ASN A 69 -17.77 -36.68 8.89
N GLU A 70 -17.41 -35.77 7.98
CA GLU A 70 -16.52 -34.64 8.23
C GLU A 70 -15.12 -35.01 8.80
N GLU A 71 -14.70 -36.28 8.72
CA GLU A 71 -13.38 -36.71 9.18
C GLU A 71 -12.26 -36.29 8.21
N TYR A 72 -12.61 -36.18 6.92
CA TYR A 72 -11.66 -35.78 5.86
C TYR A 72 -12.08 -34.48 5.19
N VAL A 73 -11.07 -33.76 4.73
CA VAL A 73 -11.21 -32.62 3.84
C VAL A 73 -10.52 -32.91 2.51
N ILE A 74 -11.13 -32.47 1.41
CA ILE A 74 -10.57 -32.61 0.08
C ILE A 74 -10.14 -31.23 -0.38
N VAL A 75 -8.91 -31.12 -0.91
CA VAL A 75 -8.33 -29.88 -1.42
C VAL A 75 -7.94 -30.05 -2.90
N PRO A 76 -8.18 -29.05 -3.76
CA PRO A 76 -7.84 -29.14 -5.17
C PRO A 76 -6.33 -29.04 -5.38
N PRO A 77 -5.82 -29.38 -6.57
CA PRO A 77 -4.46 -29.07 -6.97
C PRO A 77 -4.17 -27.57 -6.89
N ALA A 78 -2.93 -27.22 -6.53
CA ALA A 78 -2.49 -25.84 -6.46
C ALA A 78 -2.73 -25.11 -7.79
N GLY A 79 -3.20 -23.87 -7.74
CA GLY A 79 -3.48 -23.03 -8.91
C GLY A 79 -4.81 -23.33 -9.61
N THR A 80 -5.62 -24.25 -9.07
CA THR A 80 -6.95 -24.57 -9.63
C THR A 80 -8.02 -23.74 -8.93
N TYR A 81 -8.75 -22.91 -9.68
CA TYR A 81 -9.94 -22.23 -9.19
C TYR A 81 -11.13 -23.20 -9.18
N VAL A 82 -11.86 -23.24 -8.09
CA VAL A 82 -13.00 -24.12 -7.89
C VAL A 82 -14.13 -23.44 -7.13
N GLN A 83 -15.37 -23.90 -7.34
CA GLN A 83 -16.56 -23.50 -6.59
C GLN A 83 -17.14 -24.72 -5.86
N PRO A 84 -16.67 -25.10 -4.68
CA PRO A 84 -16.98 -26.35 -4.01
C PRO A 84 -18.47 -26.62 -3.81
N TRP A 85 -19.27 -25.58 -3.64
CA TRP A 85 -20.70 -25.65 -3.47
C TRP A 85 -21.49 -25.92 -4.77
N ARG A 86 -20.82 -25.89 -5.95
CA ARG A 86 -21.41 -26.12 -7.27
C ARG A 86 -20.85 -27.34 -7.99
N GLU A 87 -19.64 -27.73 -7.67
CA GLU A 87 -18.90 -28.73 -8.42
C GLU A 87 -18.20 -29.74 -7.53
N ASN A 88 -17.86 -30.90 -8.08
CA ASN A 88 -17.09 -31.92 -7.39
C ASN A 88 -15.59 -31.58 -7.41
N PRO A 89 -14.78 -32.19 -6.52
CA PRO A 89 -13.34 -32.05 -6.54
C PRO A 89 -12.77 -32.41 -7.91
N PRO A 90 -11.88 -31.58 -8.47
CA PRO A 90 -11.24 -31.86 -9.75
C PRO A 90 -10.24 -33.03 -9.62
N ALA A 91 -9.87 -33.64 -10.76
CA ALA A 91 -8.87 -34.69 -10.80
C ALA A 91 -7.53 -34.21 -10.18
N GLY A 92 -6.89 -35.09 -9.43
CA GLY A 92 -5.66 -34.80 -8.71
C GLY A 92 -5.86 -34.09 -7.37
N SER A 93 -7.11 -33.91 -6.89
CA SER A 93 -7.40 -33.42 -5.55
C SER A 93 -6.83 -34.38 -4.48
N ARG A 94 -6.35 -33.80 -3.38
CA ARG A 94 -5.79 -34.54 -2.26
C ARG A 94 -6.77 -34.62 -1.10
N VAL A 95 -6.72 -35.72 -0.35
CA VAL A 95 -7.56 -35.95 0.83
C VAL A 95 -6.67 -35.83 2.06
N LEU A 96 -7.09 -34.95 2.98
CA LEU A 96 -6.39 -34.74 4.25
C LEU A 96 -7.28 -35.15 5.39
N ARG A 97 -6.72 -35.80 6.43
CA ARG A 97 -7.41 -36.01 7.69
C ARG A 97 -7.60 -34.64 8.39
N ARG A 98 -8.80 -34.32 8.78
CA ARG A 98 -9.16 -32.96 9.24
C ARG A 98 -8.45 -32.54 10.51
N ASP A 99 -8.24 -33.42 11.47
CA ASP A 99 -7.64 -33.12 12.75
C ASP A 99 -6.10 -33.08 12.69
N SER A 100 -5.46 -34.09 12.08
CA SER A 100 -4.01 -34.21 11.96
C SER A 100 -3.41 -33.50 10.74
N ARG A 101 -4.24 -33.19 9.73
CA ARG A 101 -3.84 -32.66 8.40
C ARG A 101 -2.92 -33.60 7.62
N GLU A 102 -2.90 -34.85 8.02
CA GLU A 102 -2.16 -35.91 7.32
C GLU A 102 -2.76 -36.12 5.94
N ASP A 103 -1.92 -36.11 4.91
CA ASP A 103 -2.31 -36.49 3.56
C ASP A 103 -2.48 -37.98 3.46
N VAL A 104 -3.71 -38.43 3.23
CA VAL A 104 -4.06 -39.84 3.20
C VAL A 104 -4.25 -40.41 1.79
N GLY A 105 -4.10 -39.56 0.75
CA GLY A 105 -4.12 -40.02 -0.64
C GLY A 105 -4.87 -39.11 -1.59
N SER A 106 -5.10 -39.58 -2.81
CA SER A 106 -5.89 -38.86 -3.83
C SER A 106 -7.37 -39.04 -3.63
N PHE A 107 -8.14 -38.06 -4.09
CA PHE A 107 -9.60 -38.11 -4.07
C PHE A 107 -10.15 -39.36 -4.77
N GLU A 108 -9.57 -39.70 -5.94
CA GLU A 108 -9.99 -40.84 -6.74
C GLU A 108 -9.82 -42.19 -6.00
N ALA A 109 -8.75 -42.31 -5.20
CA ALA A 109 -8.46 -43.54 -4.43
C ALA A 109 -9.33 -43.66 -3.17
N MET A 110 -9.92 -42.59 -2.69
CA MET A 110 -10.63 -42.54 -1.42
C MET A 110 -12.15 -42.43 -1.55
N THR A 111 -12.71 -42.43 -2.77
CA THR A 111 -14.14 -42.16 -3.04
C THR A 111 -15.09 -43.01 -2.23
N GLU A 112 -14.81 -44.29 -2.05
CA GLU A 112 -15.64 -45.22 -1.23
C GLU A 112 -15.59 -44.88 0.28
N THR A 113 -14.44 -44.42 0.78
CA THR A 113 -14.24 -44.05 2.18
C THR A 113 -14.88 -42.71 2.52
N LEU A 114 -14.92 -41.78 1.55
CA LEU A 114 -15.42 -40.42 1.74
C LEU A 114 -16.95 -40.34 1.82
N GLY A 115 -17.68 -41.28 1.21
CA GLY A 115 -19.14 -41.25 1.11
C GLY A 115 -19.64 -40.06 0.29
N ASN A 116 -20.78 -39.50 0.68
CA ASN A 116 -21.31 -38.30 0.06
C ASN A 116 -20.48 -37.07 0.47
N ILE A 117 -19.92 -36.37 -0.50
CA ILE A 117 -19.12 -35.17 -0.26
C ILE A 117 -19.95 -33.90 -0.30
N THR A 118 -19.59 -32.94 0.54
CA THR A 118 -20.26 -31.62 0.58
C THR A 118 -19.22 -30.50 0.43
N GLY A 119 -19.43 -29.59 -0.50
CA GLY A 119 -18.57 -28.45 -0.70
C GLY A 119 -18.78 -27.32 0.32
N GLU A 120 -17.70 -26.63 0.69
CA GLU A 120 -17.78 -25.45 1.56
C GLU A 120 -18.60 -24.35 0.88
N GLN A 121 -19.48 -23.72 1.65
CA GLN A 121 -20.34 -22.63 1.17
C GLN A 121 -19.87 -21.24 1.61
N LYS A 122 -18.90 -21.20 2.52
CA LYS A 122 -18.32 -19.94 2.99
C LYS A 122 -17.26 -19.44 2.03
N VAL A 123 -17.01 -18.16 2.11
CA VAL A 123 -15.98 -17.48 1.34
C VAL A 123 -14.88 -16.97 2.27
N PHE A 124 -13.75 -16.63 1.71
CA PHE A 124 -12.66 -16.02 2.46
C PHE A 124 -12.98 -14.62 2.95
N ASP A 125 -12.32 -14.23 4.03
CA ASP A 125 -12.17 -12.84 4.45
C ASP A 125 -11.41 -12.05 3.37
N THR A 126 -11.81 -10.79 3.13
CA THR A 126 -11.17 -9.88 2.17
C THR A 126 -9.66 -9.75 2.38
N TRP A 127 -9.22 -9.78 3.64
CA TRP A 127 -7.80 -9.70 3.97
C TRP A 127 -7.03 -10.97 3.60
N MET A 128 -7.73 -12.10 3.48
CA MET A 128 -7.12 -13.34 2.98
C MET A 128 -6.66 -13.19 1.52
N ASP A 129 -7.44 -12.51 0.68
CA ASP A 129 -7.06 -12.24 -0.71
C ASP A 129 -6.02 -11.12 -0.80
N SER A 130 -6.29 -9.98 -0.18
CA SER A 130 -5.40 -8.81 -0.29
C SER A 130 -4.01 -9.06 0.29
N SER A 131 -3.89 -9.95 1.27
CA SER A 131 -2.59 -10.34 1.84
C SER A 131 -1.73 -11.23 0.93
N ASN A 132 -2.25 -11.65 -0.24
CA ASN A 132 -1.46 -12.33 -1.28
C ASN A 132 -0.83 -11.34 -2.29
N SER A 133 -1.10 -10.05 -2.19
CA SER A 133 -0.73 -9.08 -3.22
C SER A 133 0.75 -9.06 -3.56
N ASN A 134 1.65 -9.16 -2.57
CA ASN A 134 3.09 -9.23 -2.82
C ASN A 134 3.52 -10.52 -3.53
N LEU A 135 2.92 -11.65 -3.19
CA LEU A 135 3.19 -12.94 -3.83
C LEU A 135 2.69 -12.93 -5.28
N PHE A 136 1.48 -12.38 -5.50
CA PHE A 136 0.87 -12.30 -6.82
C PHE A 136 1.68 -11.41 -7.77
N VAL A 137 2.02 -10.19 -7.36
CA VAL A 137 2.76 -9.25 -8.23
C VAL A 137 4.19 -9.69 -8.50
N SER A 138 4.80 -10.47 -7.61
CA SER A 138 6.14 -11.03 -7.81
C SER A 138 6.15 -12.34 -8.60
N GLY A 139 4.98 -12.89 -8.98
CA GLY A 139 4.90 -14.07 -9.85
C GLY A 139 5.00 -15.41 -9.10
N TYR A 140 4.71 -15.44 -7.80
CA TYR A 140 4.71 -16.67 -7.01
C TYR A 140 3.91 -17.80 -7.69
N LEU A 141 4.47 -18.99 -7.78
CA LEU A 141 3.97 -20.19 -8.45
C LEU A 141 3.89 -20.13 -9.98
N ASN A 142 3.67 -18.97 -10.59
CA ASN A 142 3.41 -18.85 -12.03
C ASN A 142 4.63 -18.40 -12.83
N GLN A 143 5.55 -17.67 -12.22
CA GLN A 143 6.72 -17.07 -12.87
C GLN A 143 7.94 -17.13 -11.96
N PRO A 144 8.51 -18.33 -11.71
CA PRO A 144 9.58 -18.53 -10.71
C PRO A 144 10.82 -17.68 -10.98
N GLU A 145 11.21 -17.46 -12.24
CA GLU A 145 12.37 -16.62 -12.58
C GLU A 145 12.17 -15.13 -12.21
N ILE A 146 10.92 -14.65 -12.26
CA ILE A 146 10.58 -13.29 -11.82
C ILE A 146 10.52 -13.27 -10.30
N PHE A 147 9.90 -14.29 -9.70
CA PHE A 147 9.75 -14.38 -8.25
C PHE A 147 11.09 -14.36 -7.53
N ASP A 148 12.07 -15.11 -7.99
CA ASP A 148 13.40 -15.18 -7.39
C ASP A 148 14.15 -13.83 -7.40
N LYS A 149 13.80 -12.94 -8.34
CA LYS A 149 14.38 -11.60 -8.43
C LYS A 149 13.56 -10.52 -7.71
N ALA A 150 12.24 -10.72 -7.62
CA ALA A 150 11.31 -9.70 -7.14
C ALA A 150 10.89 -9.89 -5.67
N PHE A 151 11.19 -11.04 -5.07
CA PHE A 151 10.82 -11.34 -3.70
C PHE A 151 12.05 -11.55 -2.79
N PRO A 152 12.11 -10.95 -1.59
CA PRO A 152 11.16 -10.00 -0.99
C PRO A 152 10.99 -8.72 -1.81
N THR A 153 9.75 -8.20 -1.89
CA THR A 153 9.49 -6.98 -2.66
C THR A 153 10.21 -5.78 -2.06
N ALA A 154 10.72 -4.89 -2.91
CA ALA A 154 11.58 -3.79 -2.47
C ALA A 154 10.88 -2.83 -1.49
N LEU A 155 9.64 -2.44 -1.77
CA LEU A 155 8.92 -1.45 -0.96
C LEU A 155 7.44 -1.80 -0.80
N ARG A 156 6.94 -1.63 0.43
CA ARG A 156 5.50 -1.70 0.76
C ARG A 156 5.00 -0.35 1.26
N PRO A 157 4.47 0.53 0.39
CA PRO A 157 3.79 1.74 0.82
C PRO A 157 2.37 1.42 1.28
N GLN A 158 1.97 1.97 2.42
CA GLN A 158 0.62 1.82 2.96
C GLN A 158 0.28 2.88 4.01
N GLY A 159 -1.01 3.03 4.33
CA GLY A 159 -1.48 3.84 5.43
C GLY A 159 -1.39 3.11 6.78
N LYS A 160 -1.31 3.88 7.87
CA LYS A 160 -1.21 3.34 9.24
C LYS A 160 -2.46 2.54 9.66
N GLU A 161 -3.61 2.80 9.07
CA GLU A 161 -4.88 2.15 9.40
C GLU A 161 -4.97 0.68 8.98
N ILE A 162 -4.10 0.24 8.07
CA ILE A 162 -4.09 -1.15 7.58
C ILE A 162 -2.86 -1.95 8.03
N VAL A 163 -2.09 -1.45 8.99
CA VAL A 163 -0.95 -2.17 9.59
C VAL A 163 -1.40 -3.47 10.24
N ARG A 164 -2.53 -3.44 10.98
CA ARG A 164 -3.09 -4.59 11.70
C ARG A 164 -3.74 -5.64 10.79
N THR A 165 -3.98 -5.29 9.56
CA THR A 165 -4.66 -6.14 8.57
C THR A 165 -3.74 -6.43 7.39
N TRP A 166 -3.66 -5.55 6.41
CA TRP A 166 -2.93 -5.80 5.18
C TRP A 166 -1.44 -6.09 5.41
N LEU A 167 -0.73 -5.27 6.20
CA LEU A 167 0.70 -5.51 6.47
C LEU A 167 0.90 -6.81 7.26
N TYR A 168 0.21 -6.92 8.41
CA TYR A 168 0.38 -8.07 9.29
C TYR A 168 0.06 -9.39 8.59
N TYR A 169 -1.09 -9.51 7.91
CA TYR A 169 -1.46 -10.74 7.24
C TYR A 169 -0.59 -11.06 6.02
N THR A 170 -0.03 -10.06 5.34
CA THR A 170 0.95 -10.31 4.28
C THR A 170 2.24 -10.89 4.84
N LEU A 171 2.76 -10.34 5.95
CA LEU A 171 3.94 -10.87 6.63
C LEU A 171 3.68 -12.27 7.20
N LEU A 172 2.52 -12.50 7.80
CA LEU A 172 2.11 -13.83 8.27
C LEU A 172 2.15 -14.88 7.16
N LYS A 173 1.61 -14.56 5.98
CA LYS A 173 1.65 -15.46 4.84
C LYS A 173 3.05 -15.68 4.30
N SER A 174 3.85 -14.64 4.21
CA SER A 174 5.25 -14.75 3.79
C SER A 174 6.04 -15.64 4.73
N ALA A 175 5.84 -15.52 6.04
CA ALA A 175 6.45 -16.37 7.04
C ALA A 175 5.97 -17.82 6.94
N LEU A 176 4.66 -18.05 6.84
CA LEU A 176 4.08 -19.41 6.79
C LEU A 176 4.41 -20.17 5.51
N LEU A 177 4.48 -19.49 4.37
CA LEU A 177 4.67 -20.12 3.06
C LEU A 177 6.13 -20.21 2.64
N LEU A 178 6.96 -19.25 3.05
CA LEU A 178 8.31 -19.07 2.49
C LEU A 178 9.40 -18.97 3.56
N ASP A 179 9.02 -18.75 4.81
CA ASP A 179 9.94 -18.44 5.92
C ASP A 179 10.88 -17.27 5.60
N LYS A 180 10.34 -16.23 4.97
CA LYS A 180 11.07 -15.02 4.54
C LYS A 180 10.31 -13.75 4.92
N PRO A 181 11.02 -12.60 5.09
CA PRO A 181 10.35 -11.32 5.17
C PRO A 181 9.63 -11.04 3.85
N GLY A 182 8.45 -10.43 3.93
CA GLY A 182 7.65 -10.14 2.73
C GLY A 182 8.18 -8.94 1.94
N PHE A 183 8.99 -8.07 2.57
CA PHE A 183 9.45 -6.79 2.05
C PHE A 183 10.85 -6.48 2.53
N GLN A 184 11.59 -5.66 1.76
CA GLN A 184 12.84 -5.04 2.19
C GLN A 184 12.55 -3.76 2.99
N HIS A 185 11.64 -2.92 2.48
CA HIS A 185 11.23 -1.68 3.12
C HIS A 185 9.70 -1.62 3.27
N VAL A 186 9.24 -1.05 4.38
CA VAL A 186 7.82 -0.74 4.64
C VAL A 186 7.68 0.75 4.91
N TRP A 187 6.90 1.42 4.07
CA TRP A 187 6.54 2.83 4.24
C TRP A 187 5.14 2.94 4.83
N ILE A 188 5.03 3.47 6.04
CA ILE A 188 3.75 3.65 6.71
C ILE A 188 3.40 5.15 6.73
N ASP A 189 2.49 5.53 5.84
CA ASP A 189 2.03 6.91 5.70
C ASP A 189 0.95 7.26 6.73
N GLY A 190 0.79 8.55 7.00
CA GLY A 190 -0.29 9.08 7.81
C GLY A 190 -1.64 9.10 7.09
N LEU A 191 -2.65 9.60 7.79
CA LEU A 191 -4.01 9.74 7.25
C LEU A 191 -4.20 11.11 6.59
N GLY A 192 -4.89 11.12 5.45
CA GLY A 192 -5.48 12.33 4.92
C GLY A 192 -6.64 12.80 5.81
N MET A 193 -6.49 13.98 6.38
CA MET A 193 -7.48 14.61 7.25
C MET A 193 -8.23 15.69 6.47
N ASP A 194 -9.46 15.94 6.86
CA ASP A 194 -10.20 17.10 6.33
C ASP A 194 -9.57 18.44 6.82
N PRO A 195 -9.99 19.61 6.29
CA PRO A 195 -9.41 20.89 6.70
C PRO A 195 -9.48 21.19 8.18
N TRP A 196 -10.32 20.48 8.92
CA TRP A 196 -10.48 20.65 10.39
C TRP A 196 -9.79 19.56 11.20
N GLY A 197 -8.96 18.72 10.59
CA GLY A 197 -8.18 17.68 11.26
C GLY A 197 -8.98 16.44 11.64
N ARG A 198 -10.11 16.14 10.97
CA ARG A 198 -10.87 14.93 11.18
C ARG A 198 -10.56 13.92 10.06
N LYS A 199 -10.46 12.65 10.43
CA LYS A 199 -10.31 11.56 9.45
C LYS A 199 -11.44 11.64 8.41
N MET A 200 -11.07 11.63 7.13
CA MET A 200 -12.05 11.59 6.05
C MET A 200 -12.73 10.23 5.97
N SER A 201 -14.06 10.23 5.83
CA SER A 201 -14.83 9.01 5.62
C SER A 201 -16.11 9.29 4.83
N LYS A 202 -16.58 8.28 4.10
CA LYS A 202 -17.85 8.35 3.35
C LYS A 202 -19.04 8.60 4.28
N SER A 203 -19.04 8.00 5.47
CA SER A 203 -20.11 8.15 6.45
C SER A 203 -20.21 9.56 7.04
N LEU A 204 -19.10 10.26 7.17
CA LEU A 204 -19.06 11.64 7.64
C LEU A 204 -19.36 12.65 6.53
N GLY A 205 -19.24 12.26 5.26
CA GLY A 205 -19.43 13.16 4.12
C GLY A 205 -18.40 14.31 4.07
N ASN A 206 -17.21 14.08 4.63
CA ASN A 206 -16.11 15.05 4.68
C ASN A 206 -14.94 14.66 3.75
N GLY A 207 -15.13 13.68 2.87
CA GLY A 207 -14.13 13.27 1.89
C GLY A 207 -14.00 14.27 0.75
N ILE A 208 -12.79 14.40 0.24
CA ILE A 208 -12.46 15.15 -0.98
C ILE A 208 -12.03 14.12 -2.01
N ASP A 209 -12.74 14.09 -3.12
CA ASP A 209 -12.50 13.16 -4.20
C ASP A 209 -11.22 13.54 -4.97
N ALA A 210 -10.29 12.59 -5.08
CA ALA A 210 -8.99 12.82 -5.70
C ALA A 210 -9.12 13.12 -7.22
N ASP A 211 -10.01 12.43 -7.93
CA ASP A 211 -10.18 12.62 -9.36
C ASP A 211 -10.66 14.05 -9.67
N SER A 212 -11.61 14.55 -8.85
CA SER A 212 -12.09 15.92 -8.98
C SER A 212 -11.02 16.98 -8.68
N VAL A 213 -10.07 16.68 -7.79
CA VAL A 213 -8.89 17.53 -7.52
C VAL A 213 -7.94 17.53 -8.71
N LEU A 214 -7.65 16.35 -9.26
CA LEU A 214 -6.75 16.22 -10.42
C LEU A 214 -7.30 16.86 -11.69
N GLU A 215 -8.62 16.82 -11.89
CA GLU A 215 -9.29 17.46 -13.03
C GLU A 215 -9.45 18.98 -12.88
N CYS A 216 -9.30 19.51 -11.68
CA CYS A 216 -9.42 20.94 -11.41
C CYS A 216 -8.31 21.72 -12.12
N GLY A 217 -8.69 22.72 -12.91
CA GLY A 217 -7.77 23.51 -13.74
C GLY A 217 -7.57 22.97 -15.15
N ALA A 218 -7.82 21.69 -15.41
CA ALA A 218 -7.77 21.14 -16.76
C ALA A 218 -8.90 21.71 -17.64
N GLY A 219 -8.54 22.38 -18.75
CA GLY A 219 -9.51 23.01 -19.63
C GLY A 219 -10.33 24.14 -18.97
N GLY A 220 -9.81 24.76 -17.90
CA GLY A 220 -10.49 25.85 -17.18
C GLY A 220 -11.59 25.39 -16.21
N ARG A 221 -11.62 24.10 -15.85
CA ARG A 221 -12.61 23.55 -14.91
C ARG A 221 -12.35 24.08 -13.49
N THR A 222 -13.42 24.56 -12.83
CA THR A 222 -13.39 24.91 -11.41
C THR A 222 -13.76 23.68 -10.58
N GLY A 223 -12.92 23.30 -9.63
CA GLY A 223 -13.25 22.31 -8.61
C GLY A 223 -14.15 22.91 -7.53
N SER A 224 -15.14 22.16 -7.09
CA SER A 224 -16.05 22.57 -6.01
C SER A 224 -16.42 21.35 -5.17
N TRP A 225 -16.05 21.38 -3.88
CA TRP A 225 -16.24 20.26 -2.95
C TRP A 225 -17.12 20.68 -1.78
N LYS A 226 -18.28 20.04 -1.66
CA LYS A 226 -19.15 20.20 -0.49
C LYS A 226 -18.64 19.28 0.62
N VAL A 227 -17.99 19.84 1.61
CA VAL A 227 -17.37 19.11 2.71
C VAL A 227 -18.15 19.40 4.00
N LYS A 228 -18.63 18.35 4.65
CA LYS A 228 -19.35 18.48 5.92
C LYS A 228 -18.39 18.82 7.05
N GLY A 229 -18.32 20.09 7.43
CA GLY A 229 -17.53 20.59 8.55
C GLY A 229 -18.13 20.24 9.93
N PRO A 230 -17.47 20.61 11.04
CA PRO A 230 -17.95 20.37 12.37
C PRO A 230 -19.31 20.99 12.67
N GLU A 231 -19.53 22.22 12.24
CA GLU A 231 -20.76 22.98 12.50
C GLU A 231 -21.68 23.06 11.28
N LYS A 232 -21.12 23.21 10.08
CA LYS A 232 -21.87 23.38 8.83
C LYS A 232 -21.15 22.75 7.64
N THR A 233 -21.90 22.52 6.59
CA THR A 233 -21.30 22.15 5.28
C THR A 233 -20.65 23.38 4.65
N VAL A 234 -19.38 23.23 4.26
CA VAL A 234 -18.59 24.27 3.58
C VAL A 234 -18.39 23.86 2.13
N ASN A 235 -18.38 24.83 1.25
CA ASN A 235 -18.07 24.61 -0.16
C ASN A 235 -16.67 25.15 -0.45
N LEU A 236 -15.69 24.24 -0.57
CA LEU A 236 -14.31 24.55 -0.94
C LEU A 236 -14.23 24.71 -2.46
N LYS A 237 -13.43 25.65 -2.94
CA LYS A 237 -13.29 25.93 -4.37
C LYS A 237 -11.82 26.15 -4.75
N ALA A 238 -11.42 25.58 -5.87
CA ALA A 238 -10.13 25.83 -6.49
C ALA A 238 -10.27 25.84 -8.02
N ASN A 239 -9.36 26.51 -8.71
CA ASN A 239 -9.45 26.70 -10.16
C ASN A 239 -8.22 26.20 -10.92
N LYS A 240 -7.11 25.94 -10.24
CA LYS A 240 -5.80 25.75 -10.88
C LYS A 240 -4.95 24.64 -10.26
N ILE A 241 -5.51 23.74 -9.43
CA ILE A 241 -4.69 22.72 -8.76
C ILE A 241 -4.04 21.82 -9.82
N GLY A 242 -4.83 21.05 -10.55
CA GLY A 242 -4.32 20.05 -11.48
C GLY A 242 -3.45 18.96 -10.84
N SER A 243 -2.99 18.00 -11.62
CA SER A 243 -2.18 16.88 -11.14
C SER A 243 -0.83 17.30 -10.59
N GLU A 244 -0.14 18.23 -11.26
CA GLU A 244 1.21 18.63 -10.88
C GLU A 244 1.24 19.39 -9.55
N CYS A 245 0.29 20.31 -9.35
CA CYS A 245 0.18 21.05 -8.10
C CYS A 245 -0.16 20.12 -6.93
N PHE A 246 -1.09 19.19 -7.13
CA PHE A 246 -1.46 18.21 -6.11
C PHE A 246 -0.31 17.26 -5.74
N ARG A 247 0.42 16.74 -6.73
CA ARG A 247 1.59 15.88 -6.52
C ARG A 247 2.71 16.61 -5.79
N LEU A 248 3.02 17.85 -6.20
CA LEU A 248 4.03 18.68 -5.53
C LEU A 248 3.63 18.96 -4.08
N TRP A 249 2.35 19.34 -3.84
CA TRP A 249 1.85 19.52 -2.50
C TRP A 249 2.02 18.24 -1.64
N LYS A 250 1.58 17.07 -2.14
CA LYS A 250 1.69 15.81 -1.41
C LYS A 250 3.13 15.50 -1.03
N ALA A 251 4.07 15.70 -1.94
CA ALA A 251 5.49 15.45 -1.70
C ALA A 251 6.10 16.46 -0.69
N CYS A 252 5.63 17.70 -0.67
CA CYS A 252 6.15 18.77 0.18
C CYS A 252 5.49 18.87 1.56
N GLU A 253 4.27 18.38 1.75
CA GLU A 253 3.52 18.57 3.02
C GLU A 253 3.33 17.26 3.79
N ALA A 254 3.26 16.13 3.11
CA ALA A 254 3.03 14.86 3.75
C ALA A 254 4.34 14.22 4.19
N GLN A 255 4.81 14.58 5.37
CA GLN A 255 5.91 13.88 6.00
C GLN A 255 5.50 12.44 6.31
N VAL A 256 6.39 11.49 5.99
CA VAL A 256 6.12 10.06 6.17
C VAL A 256 5.76 9.74 7.62
N GLY A 257 4.60 9.14 7.81
CA GLY A 257 4.11 8.72 9.13
C GLY A 257 3.23 9.73 9.85
N ASP A 258 3.20 10.97 9.40
CA ASP A 258 2.37 12.02 10.01
C ASP A 258 1.07 12.23 9.23
N ASP A 259 0.01 12.58 9.94
CA ASP A 259 -1.27 12.94 9.34
C ASP A 259 -1.15 14.29 8.63
N PHE A 260 -1.79 14.43 7.49
CA PHE A 260 -1.75 15.65 6.68
C PHE A 260 -3.16 16.12 6.31
N HIS A 261 -3.33 17.45 6.24
CA HIS A 261 -4.62 18.07 5.94
C HIS A 261 -4.78 18.24 4.43
N ILE A 262 -5.96 17.90 3.91
CA ILE A 262 -6.31 18.09 2.51
C ILE A 262 -7.30 19.25 2.41
N ASN A 263 -6.81 20.38 1.92
CA ASN A 263 -7.61 21.57 1.64
C ASN A 263 -7.28 22.08 0.22
N PRO A 264 -8.18 21.88 -0.76
CA PRO A 264 -7.92 22.29 -2.15
C PRO A 264 -7.59 23.78 -2.31
N GLU A 265 -8.21 24.66 -1.52
CA GLU A 265 -7.96 26.11 -1.58
C GLU A 265 -6.52 26.44 -1.14
N GLU A 266 -6.07 25.85 -0.06
CA GLU A 266 -4.69 26.05 0.44
C GLU A 266 -3.65 25.41 -0.48
N ILE A 267 -3.94 24.24 -1.05
CA ILE A 267 -3.07 23.57 -2.04
C ILE A 267 -2.83 24.52 -3.22
N GLU A 268 -3.91 25.10 -3.79
CA GLU A 268 -3.79 26.04 -4.88
C GLU A 268 -2.96 27.27 -4.49
N GLN A 269 -3.27 27.89 -3.35
CA GLN A 269 -2.59 29.10 -2.89
C GLN A 269 -1.08 28.90 -2.68
N LYS A 270 -0.70 27.78 -2.10
CA LYS A 270 0.71 27.49 -1.76
C LYS A 270 1.53 26.99 -2.96
N TYR A 271 0.95 26.14 -3.79
CA TYR A 271 1.75 25.36 -4.76
C TYR A 271 1.58 25.74 -6.22
N PHE A 272 0.46 26.36 -6.61
CA PHE A 272 0.32 26.84 -7.98
C PHE A 272 1.35 27.94 -8.31
N GLY A 273 1.62 28.84 -7.36
CA GLY A 273 2.65 29.87 -7.49
C GLY A 273 4.07 29.27 -7.63
N VAL A 274 4.38 28.19 -6.92
CA VAL A 274 5.66 27.48 -7.03
C VAL A 274 5.87 26.95 -8.45
N LEU A 275 4.88 26.21 -8.98
CA LEU A 275 4.93 25.68 -10.35
C LEU A 275 5.03 26.79 -11.41
N THR A 276 4.29 27.87 -11.23
CA THR A 276 4.33 29.04 -12.14
C THR A 276 5.72 29.66 -12.15
N LYS A 277 6.37 29.77 -10.99
CA LYS A 277 7.72 30.31 -10.87
C LYS A 277 8.75 29.42 -11.57
N LEU A 278 8.72 28.11 -11.31
CA LEU A 278 9.58 27.15 -11.98
C LEU A 278 9.38 27.14 -13.50
N PHE A 279 8.13 27.19 -13.95
CA PHE A 279 7.82 27.29 -15.38
C PHE A 279 8.39 28.57 -16.01
N ASN A 280 8.30 29.71 -15.32
CA ASN A 280 8.83 30.96 -15.82
C ASN A 280 10.37 30.95 -15.89
N VAL A 281 11.06 30.34 -14.92
CA VAL A 281 12.50 30.14 -14.98
C VAL A 281 12.90 29.29 -16.18
N ALA A 282 12.23 28.14 -16.37
CA ALA A 282 12.45 27.28 -17.54
C ALA A 282 12.18 28.00 -18.87
N ARG A 283 11.09 28.77 -18.93
CA ARG A 283 10.76 29.59 -20.12
C ARG A 283 11.78 30.68 -20.39
N PHE A 284 12.33 31.30 -19.35
CA PHE A 284 13.42 32.26 -19.50
C PHE A 284 14.69 31.59 -20.04
N ALA A 285 15.10 30.47 -19.41
CA ALA A 285 16.26 29.72 -19.86
C ALA A 285 16.14 29.23 -21.32
N SER A 286 14.92 28.86 -21.76
CA SER A 286 14.67 28.41 -23.13
C SER A 286 14.85 29.48 -24.22
N GLN A 287 15.07 30.72 -23.86
CA GLN A 287 15.33 31.81 -24.81
C GLN A 287 16.81 31.86 -25.25
N PHE A 288 17.67 31.13 -24.59
CA PHE A 288 19.09 31.03 -24.90
C PHE A 288 19.38 29.76 -25.70
N ASP A 289 20.43 29.83 -26.52
CA ASP A 289 20.87 28.66 -27.28
C ASP A 289 21.39 27.57 -26.34
N VAL A 290 21.10 26.32 -26.68
CA VAL A 290 21.63 25.17 -25.94
C VAL A 290 23.12 25.02 -26.28
N PRO A 291 24.02 24.98 -25.29
CA PRO A 291 25.44 24.71 -25.53
C PRO A 291 25.66 23.37 -26.26
N ASN A 292 26.65 23.32 -27.15
CA ASN A 292 27.00 22.08 -27.84
C ASN A 292 27.54 20.98 -26.90
N ASP A 293 28.12 21.42 -25.78
CA ASP A 293 28.63 20.54 -24.75
C ASP A 293 27.93 20.89 -23.42
N LEU A 294 27.09 19.96 -22.93
CA LEU A 294 26.40 20.08 -21.65
C LEU A 294 27.15 19.44 -20.50
N ASP A 295 28.21 18.70 -20.78
CA ASP A 295 28.98 17.95 -19.78
C ASP A 295 30.16 18.76 -19.24
N SER A 296 30.55 19.84 -19.92
CA SER A 296 31.64 20.74 -19.49
C SER A 296 31.12 22.02 -18.82
N ILE A 297 31.77 22.38 -17.74
CA ILE A 297 31.56 23.70 -17.09
C ILE A 297 32.53 24.68 -17.76
N PRO A 298 32.08 25.88 -18.21
CA PRO A 298 32.97 26.90 -18.74
C PRO A 298 34.09 27.27 -17.77
N ASP A 299 35.30 27.52 -18.29
CA ASP A 299 36.47 27.89 -17.47
C ASP A 299 36.45 29.36 -17.01
N ASP A 300 35.61 30.20 -17.61
CA ASP A 300 35.57 31.65 -17.41
C ASP A 300 34.32 32.10 -16.61
N LEU A 301 33.89 31.30 -15.63
CA LEU A 301 32.77 31.65 -14.75
C LEU A 301 33.09 32.89 -13.92
N ASN A 302 32.08 33.75 -13.73
CA ASN A 302 32.17 34.81 -12.72
C ASN A 302 31.84 34.25 -11.31
N ILE A 303 32.06 35.07 -10.29
CA ILE A 303 31.91 34.62 -8.89
C ILE A 303 30.44 34.25 -8.55
N GLU A 304 29.49 34.89 -9.20
CA GLU A 304 28.07 34.61 -9.02
C GLU A 304 27.72 33.23 -9.61
N ASP A 305 28.27 32.88 -10.78
CA ASP A 305 28.08 31.59 -11.42
C ASP A 305 28.73 30.46 -10.60
N GLU A 306 29.96 30.69 -10.07
CA GLU A 306 30.59 29.73 -9.17
C GLU A 306 29.77 29.50 -7.91
N TRP A 307 29.20 30.58 -7.33
CA TRP A 307 28.37 30.49 -6.14
C TRP A 307 27.10 29.70 -6.39
N ILE A 308 26.35 29.95 -7.48
CA ILE A 308 25.12 29.21 -7.76
C ILE A 308 25.40 27.73 -8.02
N LEU A 309 26.49 27.37 -8.68
CA LEU A 309 26.91 25.99 -8.87
C LEU A 309 27.29 25.32 -7.56
N TYR A 310 27.96 26.02 -6.65
CA TYR A 310 28.24 25.52 -5.30
C TYR A 310 26.94 25.21 -4.53
N GLU A 311 25.99 26.15 -4.49
CA GLU A 311 24.70 25.99 -3.87
C GLU A 311 23.90 24.81 -4.50
N PHE A 312 23.90 24.72 -5.83
CA PHE A 312 23.26 23.63 -6.55
C PHE A 312 23.85 22.26 -6.18
N ASN A 313 25.16 22.14 -6.12
CA ASN A 313 25.83 20.90 -5.74
C ASN A 313 25.51 20.49 -4.29
N ALA A 314 25.46 21.45 -3.37
CA ALA A 314 25.05 21.21 -1.99
C ALA A 314 23.60 20.69 -1.91
N VAL A 315 22.69 21.36 -2.60
CA VAL A 315 21.28 20.95 -2.73
C VAL A 315 21.16 19.54 -3.32
N MET A 316 21.86 19.26 -4.41
CA MET A 316 21.81 17.94 -5.06
C MET A 316 22.36 16.82 -4.16
N SER A 317 23.38 17.09 -3.37
CA SER A 317 23.92 16.14 -2.40
C SER A 317 22.90 15.81 -1.31
N GLU A 318 22.23 16.83 -0.75
CA GLU A 318 21.18 16.66 0.25
C GLU A 318 19.96 15.91 -0.31
N VAL A 319 19.48 16.33 -1.48
CA VAL A 319 18.35 15.70 -2.18
C VAL A 319 18.65 14.23 -2.48
N LYS A 320 19.85 13.90 -2.98
CA LYS A 320 20.25 12.52 -3.27
C LYS A 320 20.29 11.67 -1.99
N SER A 321 20.81 12.21 -0.91
CA SER A 321 20.84 11.54 0.39
C SER A 321 19.44 11.28 0.92
N ALA A 322 18.59 12.30 0.94
CA ALA A 322 17.20 12.19 1.39
C ALA A 322 16.41 11.18 0.53
N TRP A 323 16.55 11.23 -0.79
CA TRP A 323 15.89 10.32 -1.71
C TRP A 323 16.32 8.86 -1.50
N THR A 324 17.64 8.62 -1.29
CA THR A 324 18.16 7.28 -1.01
C THR A 324 17.59 6.70 0.29
N ASN A 325 17.33 7.57 1.27
CA ASN A 325 16.72 7.19 2.56
C ASN A 325 15.18 7.19 2.54
N LEU A 326 14.56 7.32 1.37
CA LEU A 326 13.11 7.43 1.18
C LEU A 326 12.47 8.62 1.95
N ASP A 327 13.25 9.65 2.27
CA ASP A 327 12.75 10.90 2.85
C ASP A 327 12.36 11.89 1.73
N ILE A 328 11.22 11.63 1.11
CA ILE A 328 10.69 12.43 -0.01
C ILE A 328 10.37 13.85 0.44
N TYR A 329 9.92 14.02 1.68
CA TYR A 329 9.60 15.34 2.23
C TYR A 329 10.83 16.25 2.24
N THR A 330 11.94 15.82 2.86
CA THR A 330 13.19 16.60 2.88
C THR A 330 13.71 16.87 1.47
N ALA A 331 13.75 15.85 0.60
CA ALA A 331 14.19 16.01 -0.78
C ALA A 331 13.42 17.09 -1.53
N THR A 332 12.09 17.06 -1.43
CA THR A 332 11.22 18.01 -2.15
C THR A 332 11.19 19.41 -1.53
N GLN A 333 11.30 19.54 -0.21
CA GLN A 333 11.42 20.85 0.45
C GLN A 333 12.74 21.54 0.07
N THR A 334 13.85 20.80 0.05
CA THR A 334 15.16 21.32 -0.36
C THR A 334 15.12 21.80 -1.82
N LEU A 335 14.59 21.00 -2.75
CA LEU A 335 14.41 21.39 -4.15
C LEU A 335 13.48 22.61 -4.31
N LYS A 336 12.36 22.63 -3.60
CA LYS A 336 11.42 23.76 -3.63
C LYS A 336 12.10 25.06 -3.18
N THR A 337 12.84 25.01 -2.06
CA THR A 337 13.52 26.17 -1.51
C THR A 337 14.56 26.72 -2.49
N PHE A 338 15.40 25.87 -3.06
CA PHE A 338 16.36 26.25 -4.09
C PHE A 338 15.66 26.82 -5.32
N GLY A 339 14.71 26.09 -5.91
CA GLY A 339 14.07 26.45 -7.18
C GLY A 339 13.16 27.68 -7.11
N THR A 340 12.67 28.06 -5.94
CA THR A 340 11.80 29.23 -5.78
C THR A 340 12.44 30.42 -5.07
N GLY A 341 13.50 30.21 -4.33
CA GLY A 341 14.22 31.23 -3.57
C GLY A 341 15.55 31.59 -4.20
N ILE A 342 16.46 30.64 -4.29
CA ILE A 342 17.84 30.88 -4.71
C ILE A 342 17.96 31.07 -6.23
N LEU A 343 17.58 30.05 -7.00
CA LEU A 343 17.71 30.02 -8.46
C LEU A 343 17.06 31.22 -9.19
N PRO A 344 15.84 31.68 -8.87
CA PRO A 344 15.24 32.82 -9.57
C PRO A 344 15.80 34.17 -9.14
N SER A 345 16.60 34.22 -8.09
CA SER A 345 17.22 35.48 -7.60
C SER A 345 18.64 35.68 -8.12
N HIS A 346 19.19 34.66 -8.72
CA HIS A 346 20.47 34.69 -9.43
C HIS A 346 20.24 35.08 -10.89
#